data_37631c1705ed476a0f87b4dd77596638
#
_entry.id   37631c1705ed476a0f87b4dd77596638
#
_cell.length_a   1.000
_cell.length_b   1.000
_cell.length_c   1.000
_cell.angle_alpha   90.00
_cell.angle_beta   90.00
_cell.angle_gamma   90.00
#
_symmetry.space_group_name_H-M   'P 1'
#
loop_
_entity.id
_entity.type
_entity.pdbx_description
1 polymer ?
#
loop_
_entity_poly.entity_id
_entity_poly.type
_entity_poly.pdbx_seq_one_letter_code
_entity_poly.pdbx_strand_id
1 'polypeptide(L)'
;LLMQILIGAVAGSLLGKFAVWAINRIKIENDALYPILVLTFCIFIFSSTYFLQGNGYLAVYIGGLVIGNSKFVHKRSSMKFFEGLAWLFQLIMFLTLGLLVNPRELVPIIVPGLIISLLMIFFTRPLAVFLSLLPFRKMTLKDKTYVSWVGLRGAVPIIFAIMPLAQEVEGARIIFNIVFLCTLV
;
A
#
# COMPACT_ATOMS: atom_id res chain seq x y z
N LEU A 1 5.10 -17.20 10.24
CA LEU A 1 4.65 -16.45 9.07
C LEU A 1 3.20 -16.81 8.70
N LEU A 2 2.86 -18.11 8.44
CA LEU A 2 1.48 -18.54 8.13
C LEU A 2 0.49 -18.22 9.25
N MET A 3 0.84 -18.47 10.51
CA MET A 3 0.00 -18.08 11.66
C MET A 3 -0.27 -16.57 11.71
N GLN A 4 0.75 -15.75 11.49
CA GLN A 4 0.60 -14.29 11.49
C GLN A 4 -0.36 -13.80 10.39
N ILE A 5 -0.31 -14.43 9.20
CA ILE A 5 -1.21 -14.13 8.10
C ILE A 5 -2.64 -14.54 8.45
N LEU A 6 -2.83 -15.75 8.99
CA LEU A 6 -4.15 -16.24 9.38
C LEU A 6 -4.78 -15.38 10.49
N ILE A 7 -4.01 -15.08 11.55
CA ILE A 7 -4.47 -14.20 12.64
C ILE A 7 -4.83 -12.82 12.08
N GLY A 8 -3.98 -12.25 11.21
CA GLY A 8 -4.24 -10.97 10.56
C GLY A 8 -5.52 -10.98 9.73
N ALA A 9 -5.75 -12.02 8.94
CA ALA A 9 -6.93 -12.14 8.09
C ALA A 9 -8.22 -12.32 8.92
N VAL A 10 -8.20 -13.18 9.92
CA VAL A 10 -9.35 -13.44 10.80
C VAL A 10 -9.66 -12.21 11.64
N ALA A 11 -8.66 -11.65 12.33
CA ALA A 11 -8.83 -10.46 13.14
C ALA A 11 -9.33 -9.27 12.32
N GLY A 12 -8.74 -9.01 11.13
CA GLY A 12 -9.15 -7.94 10.24
C GLY A 12 -10.61 -8.08 9.78
N SER A 13 -11.04 -9.30 9.45
CA SER A 13 -12.43 -9.55 9.02
C SER A 13 -13.43 -9.41 10.17
N LEU A 14 -13.14 -9.93 11.36
CA LEU A 14 -14.01 -9.86 12.53
C LEU A 14 -14.10 -8.42 13.06
N LEU A 15 -12.96 -7.78 13.29
CA LEU A 15 -12.91 -6.40 13.79
C LEU A 15 -13.43 -5.40 12.76
N GLY A 16 -13.25 -5.65 11.45
CA GLY A 16 -13.85 -4.86 10.39
C GLY A 16 -15.40 -4.90 10.42
N LYS A 17 -16.00 -6.09 10.60
CA LYS A 17 -17.45 -6.22 10.77
C LYS A 17 -17.94 -5.56 12.07
N PHE A 18 -17.19 -5.72 13.15
CA PHE A 18 -17.48 -5.04 14.41
C PHE A 18 -17.44 -3.51 14.24
N ALA A 19 -16.45 -2.98 13.55
CA ALA A 19 -16.36 -1.55 13.25
C ALA A 19 -17.59 -1.04 12.48
N VAL A 20 -18.01 -1.76 11.44
CA VAL A 20 -19.23 -1.40 10.67
C VAL A 20 -20.47 -1.42 11.56
N TRP A 21 -20.62 -2.44 12.39
CA TRP A 21 -21.73 -2.51 13.34
C TRP A 21 -21.71 -1.35 14.34
N ALA A 22 -20.54 -1.05 14.91
CA ALA A 22 -20.37 0.04 15.87
C ALA A 22 -20.66 1.41 15.24
N ILE A 23 -20.12 1.67 14.04
CA ILE A 23 -20.35 2.92 13.30
C ILE A 23 -21.84 3.15 13.04
N ASN A 24 -22.57 2.10 12.67
CA ASN A 24 -24.01 2.19 12.41
C ASN A 24 -24.86 2.32 13.70
N ARG A 25 -24.32 1.90 14.84
CA ARG A 25 -24.99 1.99 16.14
C ARG A 25 -24.79 3.34 16.82
N ILE A 26 -23.61 3.93 16.63
CA ILE A 26 -23.25 5.21 17.21
C ILE A 26 -23.90 6.32 16.38
N LYS A 27 -24.80 7.08 17.01
CA LYS A 27 -25.41 8.28 16.40
C LYS A 27 -24.59 9.49 16.83
N ILE A 28 -23.80 10.04 15.91
CA ILE A 28 -23.03 11.26 16.14
C ILE A 28 -23.76 12.40 15.43
N GLU A 29 -24.01 13.49 16.13
CA GLU A 29 -24.70 14.67 15.57
C GLU A 29 -23.88 15.36 14.47
N ASN A 30 -22.55 15.29 14.56
CA ASN A 30 -21.66 15.93 13.60
C ASN A 30 -21.08 14.92 12.59
N ASP A 31 -21.50 15.05 11.33
CA ASP A 31 -21.10 14.19 10.22
C ASP A 31 -19.59 14.16 9.98
N ALA A 32 -18.87 15.23 10.31
CA ALA A 32 -17.42 15.32 10.15
C ALA A 32 -16.64 14.39 11.09
N LEU A 33 -17.26 13.87 12.14
CA LEU A 33 -16.62 12.95 13.08
C LEU A 33 -16.62 11.48 12.59
N TYR A 34 -17.47 11.11 11.64
CA TYR A 34 -17.51 9.74 11.12
C TYR A 34 -16.20 9.28 10.46
N PRO A 35 -15.51 10.09 9.64
CA PRO A 35 -14.19 9.73 9.12
C PRO A 35 -13.16 9.48 10.24
N ILE A 36 -13.18 10.29 11.29
CA ILE A 36 -12.27 10.15 12.44
C ILE A 36 -12.58 8.87 13.20
N LEU A 37 -13.86 8.54 13.36
CA LEU A 37 -14.27 7.27 13.98
C LEU A 37 -13.77 6.06 13.18
N VAL A 38 -13.89 6.09 11.85
CA VAL A 38 -13.35 5.03 10.97
C VAL A 38 -11.83 4.93 11.12
N LEU A 39 -11.12 6.06 11.18
CA LEU A 39 -9.67 6.08 11.41
C LEU A 39 -9.30 5.45 12.76
N THR A 40 -10.05 5.76 13.80
CA THR A 40 -9.88 5.18 15.15
C THR A 40 -10.04 3.64 15.09
N PHE A 41 -11.04 3.14 14.37
CA PHE A 41 -11.20 1.70 14.18
C PHE A 41 -10.05 1.08 13.38
N CYS A 42 -9.50 1.77 12.38
CA CYS A 42 -8.32 1.27 11.65
C CYS A 42 -7.11 1.11 12.59
N ILE A 43 -6.85 2.10 13.45
CA ILE A 43 -5.78 2.05 14.45
C ILE A 43 -6.05 0.94 15.48
N PHE A 44 -7.30 0.81 15.92
CA PHE A 44 -7.71 -0.25 16.85
C PHE A 44 -7.50 -1.65 16.28
N ILE A 45 -7.88 -1.88 15.00
CA ILE A 45 -7.65 -3.14 14.29
C ILE A 45 -6.16 -3.45 14.23
N PHE A 46 -5.33 -2.45 13.88
CA PHE A 46 -3.88 -2.61 13.83
C PHE A 46 -3.31 -3.02 15.18
N SER A 47 -3.58 -2.24 16.22
CA SER A 47 -3.05 -2.45 17.56
C SER A 47 -3.50 -3.76 18.17
N SER A 48 -4.78 -4.10 18.06
CA SER A 48 -5.33 -5.36 18.59
C SER A 48 -4.70 -6.58 17.91
N THR A 49 -4.53 -6.51 16.57
CA THR A 49 -3.92 -7.62 15.83
C THR A 49 -2.43 -7.75 16.13
N TYR A 50 -1.74 -6.64 16.28
CA TYR A 50 -0.34 -6.63 16.64
C TYR A 50 -0.11 -7.23 18.05
N PHE A 51 -0.99 -6.90 19.00
CA PHE A 51 -0.98 -7.49 20.35
C PHE A 51 -1.15 -9.01 20.33
N LEU A 52 -1.95 -9.53 19.40
CA LEU A 52 -2.15 -10.97 19.15
C LEU A 52 -1.01 -11.61 18.33
N GLN A 53 0.11 -10.90 18.13
CA GLN A 53 1.24 -11.33 17.30
C GLN A 53 0.85 -11.66 15.84
N GLY A 54 -0.27 -11.11 15.37
CA GLY A 54 -0.72 -11.18 13.98
C GLY A 54 -0.10 -10.07 13.11
N ASN A 55 -0.28 -10.18 11.80
CA ASN A 55 0.11 -9.14 10.88
C ASN A 55 -0.93 -7.99 10.89
N GLY A 56 -0.61 -6.90 11.62
CA GLY A 56 -1.47 -5.72 11.75
C GLY A 56 -1.76 -5.01 10.42
N TYR A 57 -0.78 -4.94 9.51
CA TYR A 57 -0.97 -4.33 8.19
C TYR A 57 -2.00 -5.08 7.35
N LEU A 58 -1.91 -6.42 7.34
CA LEU A 58 -2.88 -7.27 6.67
C LEU A 58 -4.27 -7.14 7.28
N ALA A 59 -4.35 -7.08 8.62
CA ALA A 59 -5.61 -6.93 9.32
C ALA A 59 -6.31 -5.60 8.99
N VAL A 60 -5.58 -4.48 8.96
CA VAL A 60 -6.14 -3.18 8.56
C VAL A 60 -6.55 -3.19 7.09
N TYR A 61 -5.79 -3.83 6.22
CA TYR A 61 -6.15 -3.95 4.80
C TYR A 61 -7.48 -4.71 4.63
N ILE A 62 -7.61 -5.88 5.26
CA ILE A 62 -8.84 -6.68 5.20
C ILE A 62 -10.00 -5.97 5.89
N GLY A 63 -9.75 -5.37 7.08
CA GLY A 63 -10.73 -4.56 7.78
C GLY A 63 -11.24 -3.38 6.94
N GLY A 64 -10.32 -2.70 6.25
CA GLY A 64 -10.63 -1.63 5.31
C GLY A 64 -11.47 -2.11 4.12
N LEU A 65 -11.19 -3.29 3.56
CA LEU A 65 -12.03 -3.90 2.53
C LEU A 65 -13.43 -4.21 3.03
N VAL A 66 -13.57 -4.75 4.25
CA VAL A 66 -14.87 -5.04 4.87
C VAL A 66 -15.65 -3.76 5.09
N ILE A 67 -15.04 -2.72 5.67
CA ILE A 67 -15.67 -1.41 5.89
C ILE A 67 -16.04 -0.77 4.56
N GLY A 68 -15.12 -0.75 3.60
CA GLY A 68 -15.30 -0.14 2.27
C GLY A 68 -16.42 -0.78 1.46
N ASN A 69 -16.62 -2.10 1.55
CA ASN A 69 -17.69 -2.82 0.86
C ASN A 69 -19.02 -2.81 1.60
N SER A 70 -19.02 -2.45 2.89
CA SER A 70 -20.23 -2.39 3.71
C SER A 70 -21.00 -1.08 3.52
N LYS A 71 -22.29 -1.11 3.84
CA LYS A 71 -23.11 0.10 3.92
C LYS A 71 -23.04 0.62 5.35
N PHE A 72 -22.60 1.84 5.52
CA PHE A 72 -22.59 2.53 6.81
C PHE A 72 -22.94 4.02 6.65
N VAL A 73 -23.32 4.63 7.78
CA VAL A 73 -23.76 6.03 7.82
C VAL A 73 -22.61 6.95 7.40
N HIS A 74 -22.92 7.97 6.56
CA HIS A 74 -21.95 8.95 6.03
C HIS A 74 -20.74 8.36 5.29
N LYS A 75 -20.91 7.19 4.66
CA LYS A 75 -19.86 6.51 3.87
C LYS A 75 -19.20 7.44 2.85
N ARG A 76 -20.00 8.23 2.11
CA ARG A 76 -19.48 9.10 1.03
C ARG A 76 -18.53 10.19 1.58
N SER A 77 -18.86 10.77 2.73
CA SER A 77 -18.00 11.75 3.41
C SER A 77 -16.69 11.10 3.87
N SER A 78 -16.79 9.94 4.51
CA SER A 78 -15.62 9.18 4.97
C SER A 78 -14.70 8.78 3.81
N MET A 79 -15.24 8.31 2.69
CA MET A 79 -14.43 7.95 1.51
C MET A 79 -13.67 9.14 0.94
N LYS A 80 -14.32 10.32 0.81
CA LYS A 80 -13.63 11.53 0.35
C LYS A 80 -12.52 11.98 1.30
N PHE A 81 -12.75 11.87 2.60
CA PHE A 81 -11.73 12.18 3.61
C PHE A 81 -10.51 11.26 3.48
N PHE A 82 -10.72 9.95 3.37
CA PHE A 82 -9.63 9.00 3.20
C PHE A 82 -8.90 9.15 1.87
N GLU A 83 -9.60 9.52 0.80
CA GLU A 83 -8.98 9.84 -0.48
C GLU A 83 -8.04 11.04 -0.35
N GLY A 84 -8.51 12.13 0.28
CA GLY A 84 -7.67 13.31 0.56
C GLY A 84 -6.49 12.99 1.48
N LEU A 85 -6.71 12.19 2.51
CA LEU A 85 -5.66 11.74 3.43
C LEU A 85 -4.61 10.88 2.73
N ALA A 86 -5.03 9.98 1.83
CA ALA A 86 -4.12 9.16 1.04
C ALA A 86 -3.22 10.01 0.13
N TRP A 87 -3.79 11.02 -0.54
CA TRP A 87 -3.03 11.99 -1.32
C TRP A 87 -2.02 12.77 -0.46
N LEU A 88 -2.44 13.23 0.71
CA LEU A 88 -1.57 13.94 1.65
C LEU A 88 -0.38 13.06 2.07
N PHE A 89 -0.64 11.84 2.51
CA PHE A 89 0.41 10.90 2.90
C PHE A 89 1.34 10.54 1.74
N GLN A 90 0.80 10.42 0.54
CA GLN A 90 1.61 10.18 -0.66
C GLN A 90 2.56 11.34 -0.93
N LEU A 91 2.10 12.59 -0.83
CA LEU A 91 2.96 13.78 -0.97
C LEU A 91 4.05 13.83 0.10
N ILE A 92 3.68 13.63 1.37
CA ILE A 92 4.65 13.62 2.49
C ILE A 92 5.70 12.54 2.26
N MET A 93 5.28 11.35 1.84
CA MET A 93 6.19 10.24 1.58
C MET A 93 7.18 10.56 0.45
N PHE A 94 6.71 11.09 -0.69
CA PHE A 94 7.60 11.45 -1.79
C PHE A 94 8.55 12.60 -1.41
N LEU A 95 8.08 13.58 -0.63
CA LEU A 95 8.91 14.64 -0.10
C LEU A 95 10.02 14.08 0.80
N THR A 96 9.66 13.22 1.75
CA THR A 96 10.61 12.58 2.66
C THR A 96 11.66 11.75 1.90
N LEU A 97 11.20 11.03 0.87
CA LEU A 97 12.10 10.28 -0.02
C LEU A 97 13.08 11.18 -0.75
N GLY A 98 12.59 12.28 -1.31
CA GLY A 98 13.46 13.25 -2.01
C GLY A 98 14.52 13.83 -1.08
N LEU A 99 14.20 14.05 0.20
CA LEU A 99 15.14 14.53 1.20
C LEU A 99 16.13 13.45 1.68
N LEU A 100 15.73 12.19 1.67
CA LEU A 100 16.56 11.07 2.13
C LEU A 100 17.63 10.68 1.09
N VAL A 101 17.40 11.00 -0.18
CA VAL A 101 18.32 10.66 -1.27
C VAL A 101 19.48 11.63 -1.32
N ASN A 102 20.69 11.08 -1.30
CA ASN A 102 21.90 11.86 -1.51
C ASN A 102 22.31 11.80 -3.00
N PRO A 103 22.26 12.92 -3.75
CA PRO A 103 22.58 12.92 -5.18
C PRO A 103 24.00 12.41 -5.51
N ARG A 104 24.95 12.61 -4.60
CA ARG A 104 26.34 12.14 -4.80
C ARG A 104 26.46 10.62 -4.81
N GLU A 105 25.60 9.94 -4.08
CA GLU A 105 25.57 8.47 -4.01
C GLU A 105 24.82 7.85 -5.20
N LEU A 106 23.98 8.64 -5.88
CA LEU A 106 23.27 8.19 -7.08
C LEU A 106 24.17 8.12 -8.32
N VAL A 107 25.13 9.04 -8.46
CA VAL A 107 25.98 9.14 -9.65
C VAL A 107 26.61 7.81 -10.05
N PRO A 108 27.27 7.04 -9.15
CA PRO A 108 27.90 5.77 -9.53
C PRO A 108 26.88 4.67 -9.83
N ILE A 109 25.63 4.81 -9.39
CA ILE A 109 24.59 3.79 -9.51
C ILE A 109 23.59 4.11 -10.63
N ILE A 110 23.66 5.29 -11.25
CA ILE A 110 22.74 5.71 -12.32
C ILE A 110 22.71 4.69 -13.46
N VAL A 111 23.87 4.29 -13.96
CA VAL A 111 23.94 3.38 -15.11
C VAL A 111 23.33 2.00 -14.80
N PRO A 112 23.78 1.27 -13.77
CA PRO A 112 23.17 0.00 -13.41
C PRO A 112 21.70 0.12 -13.01
N GLY A 113 21.33 1.20 -12.31
CA GLY A 113 19.95 1.45 -11.91
C GLY A 113 19.02 1.69 -13.11
N LEU A 114 19.46 2.45 -14.12
CA LEU A 114 18.72 2.65 -15.36
C LEU A 114 18.56 1.34 -16.14
N ILE A 115 19.60 0.53 -16.25
CA ILE A 115 19.53 -0.77 -16.93
C ILE A 115 18.49 -1.67 -16.23
N ILE A 116 18.54 -1.76 -14.90
CA ILE A 116 17.58 -2.56 -14.13
C ILE A 116 16.17 -2.01 -14.31
N SER A 117 15.98 -0.67 -14.26
CA SER A 117 14.68 -0.04 -14.45
C SER A 117 14.08 -0.32 -15.82
N LEU A 118 14.88 -0.21 -16.87
CA LEU A 118 14.47 -0.52 -18.25
C LEU A 118 14.13 -2.00 -18.42
N LEU A 119 14.95 -2.90 -17.88
CA LEU A 119 14.65 -4.34 -17.89
C LEU A 119 13.34 -4.64 -17.14
N MET A 120 13.11 -4.01 -16.01
CA MET A 120 11.85 -4.17 -15.29
C MET A 120 10.64 -3.67 -16.09
N ILE A 121 10.76 -2.53 -16.76
CA ILE A 121 9.65 -1.94 -17.53
C ILE A 121 9.35 -2.75 -18.78
N PHE A 122 10.37 -3.12 -19.55
CA PHE A 122 10.18 -3.72 -20.87
C PHE A 122 10.08 -5.25 -20.86
N PHE A 123 10.62 -5.92 -19.85
CA PHE A 123 10.63 -7.38 -19.77
C PHE A 123 9.84 -7.92 -18.58
N THR A 124 10.22 -7.54 -17.38
CA THR A 124 9.65 -8.16 -16.17
C THR A 124 8.18 -7.86 -16.01
N ARG A 125 7.76 -6.62 -16.23
CA ARG A 125 6.33 -6.22 -16.13
C ARG A 125 5.46 -6.83 -17.20
N PRO A 126 5.76 -6.71 -18.51
CA PRO A 126 4.98 -7.37 -19.54
C PRO A 126 4.86 -8.86 -19.27
N LEU A 127 5.97 -9.52 -18.96
CA LEU A 127 6.00 -10.95 -18.69
C LEU A 127 5.07 -11.32 -17.53
N ALA A 128 5.16 -10.58 -16.40
CA ALA A 128 4.32 -10.81 -15.24
C ALA A 128 2.82 -10.60 -15.53
N VAL A 129 2.48 -9.51 -16.25
CA VAL A 129 1.10 -9.21 -16.62
C VAL A 129 0.55 -10.25 -17.60
N PHE A 130 1.31 -10.63 -18.63
CA PHE A 130 0.87 -11.64 -19.59
C PHE A 130 0.69 -13.00 -18.93
N LEU A 131 1.60 -13.43 -18.05
CA LEU A 131 1.49 -14.67 -17.30
C LEU A 131 0.27 -14.66 -16.36
N SER A 132 0.08 -13.55 -15.60
CA SER A 132 -1.03 -13.44 -14.65
C SER A 132 -2.40 -13.38 -15.35
N LEU A 133 -2.47 -12.79 -16.55
CA LEU A 133 -3.68 -12.66 -17.32
C LEU A 133 -3.92 -13.80 -18.33
N LEU A 134 -3.05 -14.82 -18.35
CA LEU A 134 -3.25 -16.02 -19.17
C LEU A 134 -4.62 -16.69 -18.95
N PRO A 135 -5.11 -16.87 -17.68
CA PRO A 135 -6.41 -17.51 -17.46
C PRO A 135 -7.58 -16.66 -17.95
N PHE A 136 -7.41 -15.33 -18.08
CA PHE A 136 -8.47 -14.41 -18.48
C PHE A 136 -8.54 -14.25 -20.01
N ARG A 137 -9.21 -15.20 -20.67
CA ARG A 137 -9.37 -15.24 -22.14
C ARG A 137 -10.20 -14.11 -22.74
N LYS A 138 -10.97 -13.37 -21.93
CA LYS A 138 -11.84 -12.28 -22.40
C LYS A 138 -11.09 -10.96 -22.64
N MET A 139 -9.86 -10.80 -22.15
CA MET A 139 -9.07 -9.58 -22.34
C MET A 139 -8.31 -9.63 -23.66
N THR A 140 -8.42 -8.55 -24.45
CA THR A 140 -7.68 -8.41 -25.70
C THR A 140 -6.18 -8.19 -25.44
N LEU A 141 -5.34 -8.47 -26.44
CA LEU A 141 -3.91 -8.20 -26.33
C LEU A 141 -3.61 -6.73 -26.06
N LYS A 142 -4.44 -5.82 -26.62
CA LYS A 142 -4.33 -4.36 -26.40
C LYS A 142 -4.56 -4.01 -24.93
N ASP A 143 -5.56 -4.61 -24.30
CA ASP A 143 -5.87 -4.37 -22.88
C ASP A 143 -4.72 -4.87 -21.98
N LYS A 144 -4.15 -6.04 -22.29
CA LYS A 144 -3.01 -6.60 -21.55
C LYS A 144 -1.77 -5.71 -21.67
N THR A 145 -1.49 -5.21 -22.88
CA THR A 145 -0.37 -4.29 -23.12
C THR A 145 -0.60 -2.97 -22.38
N TYR A 146 -1.82 -2.44 -22.40
CA TYR A 146 -2.16 -1.22 -21.67
C TYR A 146 -1.96 -1.38 -20.15
N VAL A 147 -2.45 -2.46 -19.56
CA VAL A 147 -2.26 -2.77 -18.14
C VAL A 147 -0.78 -2.92 -17.79
N SER A 148 0.01 -3.54 -18.67
CA SER A 148 1.45 -3.68 -18.51
C SER A 148 2.18 -2.33 -18.52
N TRP A 149 1.75 -1.41 -19.39
CA TRP A 149 2.37 -0.09 -19.55
C TRP A 149 2.01 0.86 -18.40
N VAL A 150 0.72 0.95 -18.05
CA VAL A 150 0.21 1.87 -17.01
C VAL A 150 0.70 1.49 -15.61
N GLY A 151 1.13 0.25 -15.41
CA GLY A 151 1.60 -0.35 -14.15
C GLY A 151 1.82 0.64 -13.02
N LEU A 152 0.86 0.69 -12.09
CA LEU A 152 0.91 1.57 -10.92
C LEU A 152 2.17 1.30 -10.10
N ARG A 153 3.08 2.28 -10.04
CA ARG A 153 4.22 2.27 -9.14
C ARG A 153 3.76 2.90 -7.84
N GLY A 154 3.49 2.05 -6.85
CA GLY A 154 3.06 2.51 -5.54
C GLY A 154 4.24 2.85 -4.62
N ALA A 155 3.93 3.47 -3.50
CA ALA A 155 4.83 3.77 -2.40
C ALA A 155 5.45 2.53 -1.74
N VAL A 156 4.82 1.38 -1.90
CA VAL A 156 5.16 0.13 -1.20
C VAL A 156 6.61 -0.34 -1.43
N PRO A 157 7.16 -0.37 -2.65
CA PRO A 157 8.56 -0.74 -2.86
C PRO A 157 9.54 0.15 -2.09
N ILE A 158 9.23 1.42 -1.97
CA ILE A 158 10.05 2.40 -1.29
C ILE A 158 10.03 2.20 0.22
N ILE A 159 8.83 1.96 0.79
CA ILE A 159 8.68 1.64 2.22
C ILE A 159 9.49 0.38 2.56
N PHE A 160 9.42 -0.66 1.72
CA PHE A 160 10.23 -1.87 1.92
C PHE A 160 11.74 -1.62 1.77
N ALA A 161 12.16 -0.67 0.94
CA ALA A 161 13.57 -0.31 0.81
C ALA A 161 14.10 0.51 2.02
N ILE A 162 13.22 1.25 2.71
CA ILE A 162 13.59 2.00 3.93
C ILE A 162 13.77 1.06 5.13
N MET A 163 13.04 -0.05 5.22
CA MET A 163 13.13 -0.96 6.36
C MET A 163 14.57 -1.50 6.60
N PRO A 164 15.27 -2.05 5.60
CA PRO A 164 16.67 -2.45 5.77
C PRO A 164 17.60 -1.28 6.08
N LEU A 165 17.31 -0.09 5.54
CA LEU A 165 18.07 1.12 5.80
C LEU A 165 17.96 1.55 7.27
N ALA A 166 16.76 1.46 7.86
CA ALA A 166 16.52 1.77 9.26
C ALA A 166 17.14 0.74 10.23
N GLN A 167 17.41 -0.47 9.75
CA GLN A 167 18.07 -1.53 10.51
C GLN A 167 19.59 -1.58 10.28
N GLU A 168 20.15 -0.60 9.56
CA GLU A 168 21.58 -0.49 9.26
C GLU A 168 22.17 -1.75 8.60
N VAL A 169 21.36 -2.46 7.79
CA VAL A 169 21.82 -3.65 7.09
C VAL A 169 22.86 -3.26 6.04
N GLU A 170 23.95 -4.02 5.98
CA GLU A 170 25.04 -3.80 5.05
C GLU A 170 24.53 -3.84 3.59
N GLY A 171 24.82 -2.81 2.80
CA GLY A 171 24.32 -2.68 1.42
C GLY A 171 22.90 -2.12 1.26
N ALA A 172 22.17 -1.84 2.34
CA ALA A 172 20.80 -1.30 2.28
C ALA A 172 20.70 0.01 1.52
N ARG A 173 21.72 0.88 1.58
CA ARG A 173 21.79 2.14 0.83
C ARG A 173 21.78 1.92 -0.69
N ILE A 174 22.50 0.92 -1.17
CA ILE A 174 22.55 0.61 -2.60
C ILE A 174 21.18 0.13 -3.07
N ILE A 175 20.56 -0.76 -2.30
CA ILE A 175 19.20 -1.27 -2.58
C ILE A 175 18.19 -0.12 -2.61
N PHE A 176 18.24 0.77 -1.61
CA PHE A 176 17.36 1.93 -1.53
C PHE A 176 17.52 2.85 -2.75
N ASN A 177 18.76 3.19 -3.14
CA ASN A 177 19.05 4.06 -4.27
C ASN A 177 18.60 3.43 -5.60
N ILE A 178 18.76 2.11 -5.79
CA ILE A 178 18.27 1.39 -6.98
C ILE A 178 16.74 1.41 -7.02
N VAL A 179 16.06 1.10 -5.89
CA VAL A 179 14.60 1.13 -5.80
C VAL A 179 14.06 2.53 -6.05
N PHE A 180 14.72 3.56 -5.51
CA PHE A 180 14.38 4.96 -5.77
C PHE A 180 14.46 5.28 -7.26
N LEU A 181 15.58 4.97 -7.94
CA LEU A 181 15.73 5.16 -9.37
C LEU A 181 14.67 4.39 -10.17
N CYS A 182 14.41 3.14 -9.82
CA CYS A 182 13.36 2.33 -10.45
C CYS A 182 11.95 2.91 -10.27
N THR A 183 11.72 3.67 -9.22
CA THR A 183 10.41 4.29 -8.96
C THR A 183 10.27 5.62 -9.67
N LEU A 184 11.37 6.32 -9.88
CA LEU A 184 11.42 7.62 -10.54
C LEU A 184 11.31 7.50 -12.07
N VAL A 185 11.85 6.44 -12.66
CA VAL A 185 11.79 6.11 -14.09
C VAL A 185 10.52 5.37 -14.47
#